data_ca23dd0feeeb46c05d5382136a2f6da1
#
_entry.id   ca23dd0feeeb46c05d5382136a2f6da1
#
_cell.length_a   1.000
_cell.length_b   1.000
_cell.length_c   1.000
_cell.angle_alpha   90.00
_cell.angle_beta   90.00
_cell.angle_gamma   90.00
#
_symmetry.space_group_name_H-M   'P 1'
#
loop_
_entity.id
_entity.type
_entity.pdbx_description
1 polymer ?
#
loop_
_entity_poly.entity_id
_entity_poly.type
_entity_poly.pdbx_seq_one_letter_code
_entity_poly.pdbx_strand_id
1 'polypeptide(L)'
;MKGDKKPEDKDDVFKIDEWFSKVKLEGSKETIIRHDWLGTKNTMQASYGEFDSKSEAMEKFNALVIKIDASKTNCCTLVKTETNLENIIATSYLPFDLSGKMGERYDHIVLDVNAKKSFRLDENYKTHDTWLISVSIYRQK
;
A
#
# COMPACT_ATOMS: atom_id res chain seq x y z
N MET A 1 -3.78 14.47 9.43
CA MET A 1 -4.02 13.15 8.83
C MET A 1 -3.89 11.98 9.81
N LYS A 2 -2.99 12.08 10.76
CA LYS A 2 -2.84 11.06 11.81
C LYS A 2 -4.02 11.12 12.78
N GLY A 3 -4.63 9.96 13.02
CA GLY A 3 -5.60 9.72 14.07
C GLY A 3 -4.92 9.21 15.34
N ASP A 4 -5.58 8.28 16.01
CA ASP A 4 -5.05 7.68 17.24
C ASP A 4 -3.85 6.78 16.92
N LYS A 5 -2.85 6.80 17.82
CA LYS A 5 -1.68 5.94 17.73
C LYS A 5 -2.09 4.49 18.05
N LYS A 6 -1.62 3.55 17.21
CA LYS A 6 -1.79 2.13 17.51
C LYS A 6 -0.91 1.72 18.70
N PRO A 7 -1.34 0.73 19.50
CA PRO A 7 -0.48 0.19 20.56
C PRO A 7 0.85 -0.32 19.99
N GLU A 8 1.94 -0.02 20.70
CA GLU A 8 3.26 -0.55 20.32
C GLU A 8 3.31 -2.06 20.56
N ASP A 9 3.83 -2.79 19.57
CA ASP A 9 4.22 -4.17 19.76
C ASP A 9 5.54 -4.19 20.55
N LYS A 10 5.52 -4.76 21.76
CA LYS A 10 6.70 -4.79 22.64
C LYS A 10 7.84 -5.64 22.09
N ASP A 11 7.53 -6.52 21.13
CA ASP A 11 8.51 -7.40 20.46
C ASP A 11 9.04 -6.81 19.16
N ASP A 12 8.59 -5.61 18.77
CA ASP A 12 9.03 -4.95 17.55
C ASP A 12 10.44 -4.37 17.70
N VAL A 13 11.40 -5.06 17.06
CA VAL A 13 12.82 -4.66 17.03
C VAL A 13 13.04 -3.40 16.17
N PHE A 14 12.12 -3.08 15.27
CA PHE A 14 12.32 -2.05 14.24
C PHE A 14 11.71 -0.68 14.58
N LYS A 15 11.16 -0.48 15.75
CA LYS A 15 10.56 0.80 16.20
C LYS A 15 9.73 1.49 15.10
N ILE A 16 8.65 0.86 14.69
CA ILE A 16 7.69 1.43 13.76
C ILE A 16 6.56 2.07 14.55
N ASP A 17 6.37 3.36 14.41
CA ASP A 17 5.19 4.04 14.92
C ASP A 17 4.05 3.96 13.91
N GLU A 18 2.88 3.56 14.38
CA GLU A 18 1.67 3.46 13.58
C GLU A 18 0.53 4.26 14.17
N TRP A 19 -0.23 4.92 13.30
CA TRP A 19 -1.46 5.65 13.66
C TRP A 19 -2.58 5.25 12.74
N PHE A 20 -3.80 5.20 13.26
CA PHE A 20 -4.96 5.14 12.38
C PHE A 20 -5.06 6.42 11.57
N SER A 21 -5.33 6.30 10.28
CA SER A 21 -5.55 7.47 9.43
C SER A 21 -6.95 8.06 9.66
N LYS A 22 -7.05 9.38 9.69
CA LYS A 22 -8.34 10.09 9.64
C LYS A 22 -8.99 10.01 8.25
N VAL A 23 -8.19 9.74 7.22
CA VAL A 23 -8.66 9.53 5.85
C VAL A 23 -8.68 8.04 5.59
N LYS A 24 -9.81 7.54 5.12
CA LYS A 24 -9.98 6.14 4.75
C LYS A 24 -10.18 6.03 3.24
N LEU A 25 -9.39 5.19 2.60
CA LEU A 25 -9.60 4.89 1.18
C LEU A 25 -10.84 4.02 1.01
N GLU A 26 -11.63 4.35 0.01
CA GLU A 26 -12.89 3.66 -0.27
C GLU A 26 -12.68 2.15 -0.43
N GLY A 27 -13.49 1.37 0.27
CA GLY A 27 -13.45 -0.09 0.25
C GLY A 27 -12.33 -0.71 1.07
N SER A 28 -11.43 0.08 1.67
CA SER A 28 -10.40 -0.45 2.56
C SER A 28 -10.97 -0.91 3.90
N LYS A 29 -10.39 -1.96 4.45
CA LYS A 29 -10.72 -2.42 5.80
C LYS A 29 -10.10 -1.52 6.85
N GLU A 30 -8.85 -1.14 6.64
CA GLU A 30 -8.07 -0.30 7.54
C GLU A 30 -7.16 0.61 6.73
N THR A 31 -6.97 1.83 7.19
CA THR A 31 -5.96 2.74 6.65
C THR A 31 -5.11 3.24 7.80
N ILE A 32 -3.80 3.04 7.71
CA ILE A 32 -2.81 3.43 8.71
C ILE A 32 -1.78 4.38 8.13
N ILE A 33 -1.17 5.17 8.99
CA ILE A 33 0.04 5.93 8.69
C ILE A 33 1.15 5.30 9.50
N ARG A 34 2.20 4.89 8.81
CA ARG A 34 3.37 4.25 9.40
C ARG A 34 4.56 5.18 9.27
N HIS A 35 5.30 5.33 10.35
CA HIS A 35 6.58 6.01 10.36
C HIS A 35 7.68 5.00 10.70
N ASP A 36 8.61 4.85 9.78
CA ASP A 36 9.80 4.04 9.96
C ASP A 36 10.96 4.93 10.41
N TRP A 37 11.41 4.76 11.64
CA TRP A 37 12.50 5.52 12.22
C TRP A 37 13.86 5.28 11.53
N LEU A 38 14.09 4.07 11.05
CA LEU A 38 15.33 3.72 10.35
C LEU A 38 15.40 4.33 8.96
N GLY A 39 14.27 4.38 8.27
CA GLY A 39 14.15 4.92 6.92
C GLY A 39 13.73 6.38 6.85
N THR A 40 13.30 6.98 7.96
CA THR A 40 12.71 8.33 8.02
C THR A 40 11.52 8.52 7.06
N LYS A 41 10.82 7.43 6.76
CA LYS A 41 9.76 7.36 5.75
C LYS A 41 8.40 7.31 6.39
N ASN A 42 7.50 8.16 5.92
CA ASN A 42 6.09 8.09 6.24
C ASN A 42 5.35 7.40 5.09
N THR A 43 4.59 6.37 5.41
CA THR A 43 3.78 5.62 4.44
C THR A 43 2.34 5.60 4.91
N MET A 44 1.41 6.00 4.03
CA MET A 44 -0.01 5.70 4.22
C MET A 44 -0.28 4.35 3.56
N GLN A 45 -0.86 3.44 4.31
CA GLN A 45 -1.18 2.11 3.81
C GLN A 45 -2.64 1.77 4.09
N ALA A 46 -3.37 1.45 3.04
CA ALA A 46 -4.73 0.96 3.11
C ALA A 46 -4.74 -0.55 2.86
N SER A 47 -5.29 -1.31 3.79
CA SER A 47 -5.45 -2.76 3.67
C SER A 47 -6.82 -3.09 3.08
N TYR A 48 -6.85 -3.98 2.10
CA TYR A 48 -8.07 -4.47 1.44
C TYR A 48 -8.40 -5.91 1.78
N GLY A 49 -7.59 -6.52 2.62
CA GLY A 49 -7.85 -7.83 3.17
C GLY A 49 -6.78 -8.85 2.86
N GLU A 50 -6.97 -10.01 3.49
CA GLU A 50 -6.17 -11.21 3.31
C GLU A 50 -7.05 -12.27 2.64
N PHE A 51 -6.50 -12.93 1.64
CA PHE A 51 -7.21 -13.92 0.81
C PHE A 51 -6.48 -15.26 0.87
N ASP A 52 -7.22 -16.33 1.03
CA ASP A 52 -6.67 -17.70 1.03
C ASP A 52 -6.31 -18.18 -0.37
N SER A 53 -6.91 -17.58 -1.39
CA SER A 53 -6.72 -17.93 -2.80
C SER A 53 -6.02 -16.80 -3.53
N LYS A 54 -4.97 -17.13 -4.30
CA LYS A 54 -4.32 -16.19 -5.20
C LYS A 54 -5.29 -15.62 -6.23
N SER A 55 -6.21 -16.43 -6.73
CA SER A 55 -7.22 -16.00 -7.72
C SER A 55 -8.12 -14.90 -7.17
N GLU A 56 -8.67 -15.07 -5.97
CA GLU A 56 -9.50 -14.05 -5.33
C GLU A 56 -8.70 -12.77 -5.01
N ALA A 57 -7.47 -12.94 -4.53
CA ALA A 57 -6.58 -11.81 -4.29
C ALA A 57 -6.31 -11.01 -5.57
N MET A 58 -6.08 -11.71 -6.68
CA MET A 58 -5.82 -11.06 -7.97
C MET A 58 -7.06 -10.37 -8.56
N GLU A 59 -8.26 -10.89 -8.31
CA GLU A 59 -9.50 -10.18 -8.65
C GLU A 59 -9.58 -8.83 -7.94
N LYS A 60 -9.29 -8.80 -6.64
CA LYS A 60 -9.28 -7.56 -5.86
C LYS A 60 -8.16 -6.61 -6.31
N PHE A 61 -6.96 -7.14 -6.54
CA PHE A 61 -5.83 -6.38 -7.05
C PHE A 61 -6.15 -5.71 -8.40
N ASN A 62 -6.66 -6.49 -9.35
CA ASN A 62 -7.01 -5.99 -10.67
C ASN A 62 -8.14 -4.95 -10.62
N ALA A 63 -9.12 -5.14 -9.75
CA ALA A 63 -10.20 -4.16 -9.55
C ALA A 63 -9.65 -2.81 -9.05
N LEU A 64 -8.69 -2.82 -8.15
CA LEU A 64 -8.01 -1.61 -7.66
C LEU A 64 -7.19 -0.93 -8.76
N VAL A 65 -6.44 -1.70 -9.53
CA VAL A 65 -5.66 -1.19 -10.68
C VAL A 65 -6.57 -0.54 -11.71
N ILE A 66 -7.67 -1.17 -12.09
CA ILE A 66 -8.65 -0.62 -13.03
C ILE A 66 -9.23 0.69 -12.50
N LYS A 67 -9.56 0.75 -11.22
CA LYS A 67 -10.12 1.95 -10.58
C LYS A 67 -9.12 3.10 -10.59
N ILE A 68 -7.85 2.84 -10.32
CA ILE A 68 -6.79 3.85 -10.37
C ILE A 68 -6.52 4.29 -11.81
N ASP A 69 -6.45 3.36 -12.75
CA ASP A 69 -6.27 3.67 -14.17
C ASP A 69 -7.40 4.56 -14.74
N ALA A 70 -8.62 4.38 -14.24
CA ALA A 70 -9.77 5.19 -14.61
C ALA A 70 -9.81 6.56 -13.91
N SER A 71 -9.00 6.75 -12.87
CA SER A 71 -8.96 8.02 -12.12
C SER A 71 -8.27 9.10 -12.95
N LYS A 72 -8.88 10.27 -12.99
CA LYS A 72 -8.29 11.44 -13.64
C LYS A 72 -7.66 12.33 -12.59
N THR A 73 -6.43 12.74 -12.85
CA THR A 73 -5.73 13.73 -12.03
C THR A 73 -5.59 15.03 -12.82
N ASN A 74 -5.83 16.16 -12.16
CA ASN A 74 -5.70 17.47 -12.80
C ASN A 74 -4.25 17.98 -12.83
N CYS A 75 -3.36 17.36 -12.04
CA CYS A 75 -1.98 17.83 -11.89
C CYS A 75 -1.01 17.18 -12.86
N CYS A 76 -1.27 15.95 -13.27
CA CYS A 76 -0.18 15.12 -13.78
C CYS A 76 -0.69 13.85 -14.49
N THR A 77 0.18 13.27 -15.29
CA THR A 77 -0.01 11.92 -15.84
C THR A 77 0.61 10.91 -14.89
N LEU A 78 -0.07 9.79 -14.66
CA LEU A 78 0.48 8.69 -13.87
C LEU A 78 1.26 7.74 -14.78
N VAL A 79 2.54 7.58 -14.51
CA VAL A 79 3.39 6.59 -15.18
C VAL A 79 3.33 5.29 -14.41
N LYS A 80 2.96 4.23 -15.10
CA LYS A 80 2.71 2.91 -14.53
C LYS A 80 3.90 1.98 -14.73
N THR A 81 4.32 1.30 -13.67
CA THR A 81 5.32 0.22 -13.71
C THR A 81 4.75 -1.02 -13.05
N GLU A 82 5.07 -2.19 -13.58
CA GLU A 82 4.57 -3.47 -13.06
C GLU A 82 5.72 -4.33 -12.56
N THR A 83 5.52 -4.98 -11.42
CA THR A 83 6.42 -5.96 -10.82
C THR A 83 5.67 -7.27 -10.66
N ASN A 84 6.22 -8.35 -11.16
CA ASN A 84 5.63 -9.68 -11.02
C ASN A 84 6.72 -10.65 -10.56
N LEU A 85 6.80 -10.85 -9.26
CA LEU A 85 7.68 -11.80 -8.61
C LEU A 85 6.85 -12.91 -7.94
N GLU A 86 7.50 -13.98 -7.54
CA GLU A 86 6.83 -15.14 -6.91
C GLU A 86 5.98 -14.74 -5.69
N ASN A 87 6.49 -13.85 -4.86
CA ASN A 87 5.90 -13.47 -3.59
C ASN A 87 5.29 -12.06 -3.56
N ILE A 88 5.49 -11.28 -4.60
CA ILE A 88 5.01 -9.90 -4.69
C ILE A 88 4.60 -9.59 -6.11
N ILE A 89 3.37 -9.16 -6.27
CA ILE A 89 2.85 -8.57 -7.49
C ILE A 89 2.48 -7.14 -7.16
N ALA A 90 3.00 -6.19 -7.90
CA ALA A 90 2.77 -4.78 -7.65
C ALA A 90 2.57 -4.00 -8.94
N THR A 91 1.74 -2.97 -8.85
CA THR A 91 1.63 -1.93 -9.87
C THR A 91 1.92 -0.60 -9.19
N SER A 92 2.97 0.07 -9.65
CA SER A 92 3.43 1.34 -9.10
C SER A 92 3.10 2.49 -10.04
N TYR A 93 2.61 3.58 -9.48
CA TYR A 93 2.24 4.79 -10.19
C TYR A 93 3.09 5.94 -9.70
N LEU A 94 3.77 6.60 -10.64
CA LEU A 94 4.51 7.83 -10.38
C LEU A 94 3.84 8.99 -11.11
N PRO A 95 3.53 10.09 -10.43
CA PRO A 95 3.03 11.27 -11.10
C PRO A 95 4.16 11.91 -11.94
N PHE A 96 3.82 12.21 -13.18
CA PHE A 96 4.73 12.87 -14.11
C PHE A 96 4.06 14.09 -14.72
N ASP A 97 4.70 15.24 -14.61
CA ASP A 97 4.20 16.49 -15.16
C ASP A 97 5.12 17.00 -16.26
N LEU A 98 4.68 16.87 -17.51
CA LEU A 98 5.37 17.39 -18.68
C LEU A 98 5.41 18.91 -18.72
N SER A 99 4.50 19.58 -18.02
CA SER A 99 4.41 21.05 -18.02
C SER A 99 5.32 21.74 -17.00
N GLY A 100 5.94 20.97 -16.09
CA GLY A 100 6.73 21.50 -14.97
C GLY A 100 5.93 22.30 -13.95
N LYS A 101 4.60 22.24 -14.01
CA LYS A 101 3.69 22.96 -13.08
C LYS A 101 3.42 22.18 -11.80
N MET A 102 3.80 20.91 -11.76
CA MET A 102 3.73 20.09 -10.56
C MET A 102 4.80 20.59 -9.60
N GLY A 103 4.40 21.29 -8.54
CA GLY A 103 5.36 21.78 -7.57
C GLY A 103 6.08 20.61 -6.87
N GLU A 104 7.21 20.89 -6.22
CA GLU A 104 8.02 19.96 -5.42
C GLU A 104 7.18 19.13 -4.42
N ARG A 105 5.98 19.57 -4.12
CA ARG A 105 5.03 18.94 -3.20
C ARG A 105 4.63 17.52 -3.62
N TYR A 106 4.51 17.27 -4.91
CA TYR A 106 4.09 15.98 -5.48
C TYR A 106 5.23 15.20 -6.11
N ASP A 107 6.40 15.82 -6.13
CA ASP A 107 7.61 15.18 -6.62
C ASP A 107 7.97 13.97 -5.74
N HIS A 108 8.32 12.88 -6.38
CA HIS A 108 8.70 11.62 -5.72
C HIS A 108 7.58 10.91 -4.90
N ILE A 109 6.32 11.29 -5.06
CA ILE A 109 5.22 10.52 -4.49
C ILE A 109 4.99 9.27 -5.33
N VAL A 110 4.91 8.13 -4.67
CA VAL A 110 4.63 6.83 -5.29
C VAL A 110 3.35 6.28 -4.70
N LEU A 111 2.48 5.76 -5.56
CA LEU A 111 1.32 4.98 -5.18
C LEU A 111 1.53 3.55 -5.68
N ASP A 112 1.53 2.60 -4.76
CA ASP A 112 1.68 1.18 -5.07
C ASP A 112 0.40 0.42 -4.75
N VAL A 113 -0.07 -0.39 -5.69
CA VAL A 113 -1.02 -1.46 -5.41
C VAL A 113 -0.22 -2.74 -5.27
N ASN A 114 -0.36 -3.43 -4.16
CA ASN A 114 0.43 -4.61 -3.83
C ASN A 114 -0.46 -5.82 -3.57
N ALA A 115 -0.04 -6.96 -4.11
CA ALA A 115 -0.46 -8.29 -3.70
C ALA A 115 0.77 -9.01 -3.15
N LYS A 116 0.84 -9.17 -1.84
CA LYS A 116 1.99 -9.76 -1.16
C LYS A 116 1.62 -11.11 -0.57
N LYS A 117 2.41 -12.14 -0.91
CA LYS A 117 2.26 -13.46 -0.33
C LYS A 117 2.64 -13.44 1.16
N SER A 118 1.80 -14.05 1.97
CA SER A 118 1.99 -14.23 3.39
C SER A 118 1.61 -15.65 3.77
N PHE A 119 1.54 -15.93 5.04
CA PHE A 119 1.10 -17.23 5.52
C PHE A 119 0.30 -17.09 6.82
N ARG A 120 -0.53 -18.06 7.06
CA ARG A 120 -1.31 -18.22 8.29
C ARG A 120 -1.08 -19.60 8.85
N LEU A 121 -0.98 -19.69 10.18
CA LEU A 121 -0.96 -20.96 10.90
C LEU A 121 -2.38 -21.41 11.21
N ASP A 122 -2.70 -22.68 10.95
CA ASP A 122 -3.94 -23.30 11.38
C ASP A 122 -3.84 -23.82 12.83
N GLU A 123 -4.91 -24.41 13.33
CA GLU A 123 -4.99 -24.99 14.66
C GLU A 123 -3.98 -26.13 14.89
N ASN A 124 -3.50 -26.78 13.81
CA ASN A 124 -2.51 -27.85 13.84
C ASN A 124 -1.08 -27.36 13.54
N TYR A 125 -0.85 -26.04 13.60
CA TYR A 125 0.43 -25.39 13.28
C TYR A 125 0.94 -25.63 11.85
N LYS A 126 0.03 -25.94 10.93
CA LYS A 126 0.36 -26.00 9.50
C LYS A 126 0.26 -24.62 8.88
N THR A 127 1.21 -24.31 8.01
CA THR A 127 1.21 -23.06 7.26
C THR A 127 0.26 -23.13 6.06
N HIS A 128 -0.54 -22.08 5.88
CA HIS A 128 -1.36 -21.87 4.70
C HIS A 128 -0.93 -20.57 4.04
N ASP A 129 -0.66 -20.64 2.74
CA ASP A 129 -0.35 -19.45 1.96
C ASP A 129 -1.56 -18.53 1.87
N THR A 130 -1.34 -17.26 2.10
CA THR A 130 -2.34 -16.21 1.95
C THR A 130 -1.78 -15.06 1.11
N TRP A 131 -2.66 -14.18 0.66
CA TRP A 131 -2.30 -13.00 -0.12
C TRP A 131 -2.90 -11.76 0.51
N LEU A 132 -2.04 -10.80 0.85
CA LEU A 132 -2.43 -9.51 1.40
C LEU A 132 -2.52 -8.48 0.27
N ILE A 133 -3.67 -7.81 0.17
CA ILE A 133 -3.88 -6.74 -0.80
C ILE A 133 -3.85 -5.40 -0.09
N SER A 134 -3.01 -4.50 -0.57
CA SER A 134 -2.86 -3.16 -0.01
C SER A 134 -2.58 -2.11 -1.08
N VAL A 135 -2.90 -0.87 -0.74
CA VAL A 135 -2.48 0.32 -1.47
C VAL A 135 -1.60 1.14 -0.53
N SER A 136 -0.41 1.49 -0.99
CA SER A 136 0.54 2.29 -0.23
C SER A 136 0.84 3.59 -0.96
N ILE A 137 0.88 4.68 -0.22
CA ILE A 137 1.26 6.01 -0.73
C ILE A 137 2.43 6.49 0.12
N TYR A 138 3.54 6.81 -0.52
CA TYR A 138 4.74 7.26 0.15
C TYR A 138 5.55 8.20 -0.73
N ARG A 139 6.47 8.93 -0.12
CA ARG A 139 7.44 9.74 -0.84
C ARG A 139 8.75 8.97 -0.97
N GLN A 140 9.18 8.77 -2.20
CA GLN A 140 10.49 8.21 -2.50
C GLN A 140 11.54 9.32 -2.44
N LYS A 141 12.58 9.08 -1.70
CA LYS A 141 13.71 10.01 -1.64
C LYS A 141 14.70 9.75 -2.77
#